data_156ca9bf7445535b9f843b3112103f9e
#
_entry.id   156ca9bf7445535b9f843b3112103f9e
#
_cell.length_a   1.000
_cell.length_b   1.000
_cell.length_c   1.000
_cell.angle_alpha   90.00
_cell.angle_beta   90.00
_cell.angle_gamma   90.00
#
_symmetry.space_group_name_H-M   'P 1'
#
loop_
_entity.id
_entity.type
_entity.pdbx_description
1 polymer ?
#
loop_
_entity_poly.entity_id
_entity_poly.type
_entity_poly.pdbx_seq_one_letter_code
_entity_poly.pdbx_strand_id
1 'polypeptide(L)'
;MNTHKAFILGIALLSTIGVKAQFAIDNYKAVFTSSPQHVPTTKTPDAPLAGNGDIGITMGGTPDKLCFYIGKNDFWRAYPVYPGGIALPGGLDIEIKELQGATYYAEQLPGSAEIRTKFTTPHCQLNLSAWVAATDNKIIIELQSDKAVTTHLRLWAAE
;
A
#
# COMPACT_ATOMS: atom_id res chain seq x y z
N MET A 1 19.14 37.81 38.31
CA MET A 1 19.67 37.63 36.93
C MET A 1 19.92 36.13 36.68
N ASN A 2 18.88 35.30 36.68
CA ASN A 2 19.01 33.85 36.40
C ASN A 2 17.74 33.18 35.86
N THR A 3 16.70 33.95 35.56
CA THR A 3 15.41 33.38 35.08
C THR A 3 15.40 33.02 33.57
N HIS A 4 16.24 33.66 32.75
CA HIS A 4 16.30 33.39 31.31
C HIS A 4 17.02 32.10 30.93
N LYS A 5 17.95 31.60 31.76
CA LYS A 5 18.67 30.34 31.48
C LYS A 5 17.81 29.09 31.72
N ALA A 6 16.87 29.13 32.67
CA ALA A 6 15.97 28.02 32.95
C ALA A 6 14.91 27.80 31.87
N PHE A 7 14.45 28.90 31.19
CA PHE A 7 13.44 28.84 30.15
C PHE A 7 13.98 28.23 28.83
N ILE A 8 15.25 28.51 28.49
CA ILE A 8 15.91 27.94 27.30
C ILE A 8 16.15 26.45 27.46
N LEU A 9 16.45 25.98 28.68
CA LEU A 9 16.66 24.56 28.97
C LEU A 9 15.35 23.75 28.89
N GLY A 10 14.21 24.34 29.24
CA GLY A 10 12.89 23.71 29.14
C GLY A 10 12.42 23.52 27.70
N ILE A 11 12.70 24.49 26.81
CA ILE A 11 12.34 24.40 25.39
C ILE A 11 13.22 23.38 24.65
N ALA A 12 14.49 23.27 25.00
CA ALA A 12 15.38 22.26 24.41
C ALA A 12 15.00 20.82 24.80
N LEU A 13 14.42 20.60 25.99
CA LEU A 13 13.97 19.27 26.42
C LEU A 13 12.67 18.83 25.71
N LEU A 14 11.78 19.75 25.36
CA LEU A 14 10.53 19.42 24.65
C LEU A 14 10.76 19.05 23.17
N SER A 15 11.81 19.57 22.54
CA SER A 15 12.12 19.27 21.13
C SER A 15 12.70 17.86 20.91
N THR A 16 13.19 17.19 21.94
CA THR A 16 13.79 15.85 21.84
C THR A 16 12.79 14.71 21.99
N ILE A 17 11.56 14.98 22.44
CA ILE A 17 10.54 13.94 22.65
C ILE A 17 9.85 13.55 21.33
N GLY A 18 9.74 14.49 20.37
CA GLY A 18 9.10 14.24 19.07
C GLY A 18 9.87 13.29 18.14
N VAL A 19 11.20 13.23 18.27
CA VAL A 19 12.06 12.43 17.38
C VAL A 19 11.97 10.93 17.66
N LYS A 20 11.66 10.53 18.89
CA LYS A 20 11.60 9.10 19.28
C LYS A 20 10.34 8.37 18.78
N ALA A 21 9.25 9.07 18.54
CA ALA A 21 8.01 8.46 18.06
C ALA A 21 8.11 8.03 16.58
N GLN A 22 8.80 8.80 15.75
CA GLN A 22 9.00 8.48 14.33
C GLN A 22 9.81 7.19 14.15
N PHE A 23 10.88 7.01 14.91
CA PHE A 23 11.72 5.81 14.84
C PHE A 23 11.04 4.53 15.35
N ALA A 24 10.01 4.64 16.18
CA ALA A 24 9.30 3.48 16.69
C ALA A 24 8.43 2.82 15.63
N ILE A 25 7.75 3.60 14.76
CA ILE A 25 6.85 3.07 13.73
C ILE A 25 7.61 2.34 12.62
N ASP A 26 8.85 2.73 12.33
CA ASP A 26 9.70 2.10 11.31
C ASP A 26 10.06 0.65 11.65
N ASN A 27 9.94 0.26 12.92
CA ASN A 27 10.17 -1.11 13.38
C ASN A 27 8.93 -2.02 13.20
N TYR A 28 7.77 -1.46 12.87
CA TYR A 28 6.54 -2.22 12.70
C TYR A 28 6.25 -2.43 11.23
N LYS A 29 5.95 -3.68 10.87
CA LYS A 29 5.49 -4.06 9.53
C LYS A 29 4.52 -5.22 9.64
N ALA A 30 3.56 -5.29 8.73
CA ALA A 30 2.80 -6.50 8.50
C ALA A 30 3.48 -7.32 7.39
N VAL A 31 3.51 -8.63 7.55
CA VAL A 31 4.13 -9.57 6.61
C VAL A 31 3.08 -10.55 6.10
N PHE A 32 3.04 -10.72 4.78
CA PHE A 32 2.15 -11.63 4.08
C PHE A 32 3.01 -12.63 3.30
N THR A 33 2.82 -13.92 3.54
CA THR A 33 3.62 -14.98 2.92
C THR A 33 2.83 -15.83 1.92
N SER A 34 1.58 -15.46 1.67
CA SER A 34 0.71 -16.09 0.68
C SER A 34 -0.15 -15.05 -0.01
N SER A 35 -0.56 -15.35 -1.24
CA SER A 35 -1.52 -14.50 -1.97
C SER A 35 -2.81 -14.34 -1.18
N PRO A 36 -3.40 -13.14 -1.16
CA PRO A 36 -4.67 -12.86 -0.48
C PRO A 36 -5.81 -13.74 -1.00
N GLN A 37 -6.68 -14.15 -0.09
CA GLN A 37 -7.85 -14.98 -0.40
C GLN A 37 -9.15 -14.16 -0.46
N HIS A 38 -9.15 -12.97 0.12
CA HIS A 38 -10.31 -12.08 0.18
C HIS A 38 -10.05 -10.77 -0.56
N VAL A 39 -10.93 -10.45 -1.48
CA VAL A 39 -10.91 -9.17 -2.20
C VAL A 39 -11.82 -8.15 -1.51
N PRO A 40 -11.59 -6.83 -1.68
CA PRO A 40 -12.37 -5.78 -1.02
C PRO A 40 -13.74 -5.57 -1.68
N THR A 41 -14.59 -6.59 -1.66
CA THR A 41 -15.97 -6.50 -2.16
C THR A 41 -16.97 -6.63 -1.01
N THR A 42 -17.19 -7.84 -0.52
CA THR A 42 -18.14 -8.14 0.57
C THR A 42 -17.46 -8.58 1.86
N LYS A 43 -16.14 -8.74 1.83
CA LYS A 43 -15.33 -9.19 2.97
C LYS A 43 -14.17 -8.24 3.20
N THR A 44 -13.69 -8.21 4.43
CA THR A 44 -12.45 -7.52 4.76
C THR A 44 -11.29 -8.20 4.02
N PRO A 45 -10.49 -7.45 3.26
CA PRO A 45 -9.34 -8.01 2.55
C PRO A 45 -8.26 -8.47 3.53
N ASP A 46 -7.63 -9.61 3.22
CA ASP A 46 -6.46 -10.15 3.92
C ASP A 46 -5.15 -9.81 3.18
N ALA A 47 -5.07 -8.61 2.66
CA ALA A 47 -4.07 -8.15 1.73
C ALA A 47 -3.34 -6.89 2.26
N PRO A 48 -2.09 -6.63 1.81
CA PRO A 48 -1.41 -5.39 2.13
C PRO A 48 -2.15 -4.19 1.53
N LEU A 49 -2.15 -3.09 2.27
CA LEU A 49 -2.83 -1.85 1.90
C LEU A 49 -1.91 -0.64 2.12
N ALA A 50 -2.11 0.40 1.31
CA ALA A 50 -1.49 1.70 1.46
C ALA A 50 -2.47 2.80 1.06
N GLY A 51 -2.21 4.04 1.50
CA GLY A 51 -3.06 5.17 1.16
C GLY A 51 -2.57 6.47 1.77
N ASN A 52 -3.17 7.59 1.33
CA ASN A 52 -2.86 8.94 1.80
C ASN A 52 -4.03 9.60 2.58
N GLY A 53 -5.08 8.81 2.88
CA GLY A 53 -6.29 9.31 3.53
C GLY A 53 -7.40 9.73 2.56
N ASP A 54 -7.09 10.02 1.30
CA ASP A 54 -8.06 10.30 0.23
C ASP A 54 -8.19 9.08 -0.71
N ILE A 55 -7.07 8.57 -1.19
CA ILE A 55 -7.00 7.32 -1.98
C ILE A 55 -6.40 6.21 -1.13
N GLY A 56 -6.97 5.02 -1.22
CA GLY A 56 -6.44 3.77 -0.71
C GLY A 56 -6.25 2.76 -1.82
N ILE A 57 -5.24 1.92 -1.68
CA ILE A 57 -4.99 0.77 -2.55
C ILE A 57 -4.85 -0.50 -1.72
N THR A 58 -5.35 -1.60 -2.26
CA THR A 58 -5.15 -2.95 -1.71
C THR A 58 -4.65 -3.85 -2.82
N MET A 59 -3.55 -4.57 -2.57
CA MET A 59 -2.96 -5.47 -3.56
C MET A 59 -3.43 -6.90 -3.33
N GLY A 60 -4.23 -7.42 -4.26
CA GLY A 60 -4.73 -8.80 -4.31
C GLY A 60 -4.20 -9.57 -5.51
N GLY A 61 -4.75 -10.78 -5.70
CA GLY A 61 -4.41 -11.65 -6.82
C GLY A 61 -3.20 -12.55 -6.55
N THR A 62 -2.77 -13.25 -7.59
CA THR A 62 -1.59 -14.12 -7.60
C THR A 62 -0.38 -13.39 -8.16
N PRO A 63 0.87 -13.89 -7.96
CA PRO A 63 2.06 -13.22 -8.47
C PRO A 63 2.05 -12.93 -9.97
N ASP A 64 1.47 -13.82 -10.76
CA ASP A 64 1.33 -13.68 -12.21
C ASP A 64 0.14 -12.85 -12.65
N LYS A 65 -0.83 -12.57 -11.74
CA LYS A 65 -2.07 -11.83 -11.98
C LYS A 65 -2.42 -10.97 -10.79
N LEU A 66 -1.68 -9.91 -10.59
CA LEU A 66 -1.92 -8.95 -9.52
C LEU A 66 -3.14 -8.09 -9.84
N CYS A 67 -3.88 -7.70 -8.81
CA CYS A 67 -4.98 -6.76 -8.91
C CYS A 67 -4.86 -5.73 -7.78
N PHE A 68 -4.73 -4.46 -8.16
CA PHE A 68 -4.82 -3.34 -7.24
C PHE A 68 -6.25 -2.82 -7.23
N TYR A 69 -6.93 -2.97 -6.12
CA TYR A 69 -8.24 -2.36 -5.87
C TYR A 69 -8.03 -0.94 -5.37
N ILE A 70 -8.75 0.01 -5.96
CA ILE A 70 -8.61 1.44 -5.67
C ILE A 70 -9.85 1.90 -4.91
N GLY A 71 -9.65 2.43 -3.71
CA GLY A 71 -10.68 3.08 -2.92
C GLY A 71 -10.51 4.59 -2.94
N LYS A 72 -11.61 5.35 -2.84
CA LYS A 72 -11.60 6.80 -2.66
C LYS A 72 -12.62 7.19 -1.61
N ASN A 73 -12.23 8.04 -0.66
CA ASN A 73 -13.02 8.34 0.53
C ASN A 73 -14.33 9.10 0.24
N ASP A 74 -14.40 9.83 -0.86
CA ASP A 74 -15.57 10.62 -1.28
C ASP A 74 -16.35 9.97 -2.45
N PHE A 75 -16.00 8.74 -2.86
CA PHE A 75 -16.72 8.02 -3.91
C PHE A 75 -17.86 7.19 -3.33
N TRP A 76 -19.07 7.79 -3.30
CA TRP A 76 -20.24 7.22 -2.67
C TRP A 76 -21.31 6.84 -3.69
N ARG A 77 -21.99 5.71 -3.44
CA ARG A 77 -23.25 5.37 -4.12
C ARG A 77 -24.41 6.01 -3.38
N ALA A 78 -25.23 6.79 -4.10
CA ALA A 78 -26.42 7.39 -3.56
C ALA A 78 -27.52 6.35 -3.32
N TYR A 79 -28.30 6.54 -2.22
CA TYR A 79 -29.57 5.86 -2.06
C TYR A 79 -30.51 6.22 -3.26
N PRO A 80 -31.37 5.34 -3.81
CA PRO A 80 -31.82 4.07 -3.22
C PRO A 80 -31.07 2.81 -3.72
N VAL A 81 -29.92 2.94 -4.34
CA VAL A 81 -29.14 1.76 -4.79
C VAL A 81 -28.55 1.07 -3.54
N TYR A 82 -29.10 -0.07 -3.17
CA TYR A 82 -28.61 -0.83 -2.02
C TYR A 82 -27.56 -1.88 -2.46
N PRO A 83 -26.50 -2.05 -1.67
CA PRO A 83 -26.16 -1.26 -0.49
C PRO A 83 -25.56 0.10 -0.88
N GLY A 84 -26.11 1.19 -0.37
CA GLY A 84 -25.50 2.50 -0.46
C GLY A 84 -24.22 2.58 0.39
N GLY A 85 -23.40 3.59 0.17
CA GLY A 85 -22.16 3.80 0.92
C GLY A 85 -20.95 4.02 0.02
N ILE A 86 -19.75 3.84 0.58
CA ILE A 86 -18.50 3.97 -0.16
C ILE A 86 -18.46 2.87 -1.23
N ALA A 87 -18.28 3.27 -2.49
CA ALA A 87 -18.15 2.36 -3.61
C ALA A 87 -16.67 2.21 -4.00
N LEU A 88 -16.35 1.09 -4.63
CA LEU A 88 -15.06 0.86 -5.26
C LEU A 88 -15.06 1.56 -6.63
N PRO A 89 -14.19 2.56 -6.89
CA PRO A 89 -14.10 3.18 -8.22
C PRO A 89 -13.65 2.21 -9.31
N GLY A 90 -12.76 1.29 -8.98
CA GLY A 90 -12.20 0.32 -9.92
C GLY A 90 -10.86 -0.21 -9.46
N GLY A 91 -10.03 -0.60 -10.42
CA GLY A 91 -8.70 -1.14 -10.12
C GLY A 91 -7.77 -1.22 -11.32
N LEU A 92 -6.57 -1.72 -11.04
CA LEU A 92 -5.53 -2.00 -12.02
C LEU A 92 -5.11 -3.46 -11.91
N ASP A 93 -5.26 -4.20 -13.00
CA ASP A 93 -4.68 -5.53 -13.14
C ASP A 93 -3.30 -5.44 -13.79
N ILE A 94 -2.37 -6.25 -13.28
CA ILE A 94 -1.01 -6.40 -13.79
C ILE A 94 -0.76 -7.88 -14.03
N GLU A 95 -0.66 -8.30 -15.29
CA GLU A 95 -0.36 -9.68 -15.66
C GLU A 95 1.09 -9.80 -16.10
N ILE A 96 1.84 -10.73 -15.48
CA ILE A 96 3.25 -11.05 -15.76
C ILE A 96 3.39 -12.56 -15.75
N LYS A 97 3.32 -13.18 -16.93
CA LYS A 97 3.30 -14.65 -17.07
C LYS A 97 4.54 -15.35 -16.54
N GLU A 98 5.68 -14.67 -16.56
CA GLU A 98 6.98 -15.15 -16.05
C GLU A 98 6.96 -15.41 -14.54
N LEU A 99 5.96 -14.87 -13.82
CA LEU A 99 5.77 -15.06 -12.38
C LEU A 99 4.80 -16.19 -12.03
N GLN A 100 4.34 -16.97 -13.00
CA GLN A 100 3.47 -18.11 -12.71
C GLN A 100 4.13 -19.10 -11.76
N GLY A 101 3.46 -19.40 -10.64
CA GLY A 101 3.99 -20.28 -9.60
C GLY A 101 5.08 -19.67 -8.72
N ALA A 102 5.31 -18.36 -8.81
CA ALA A 102 6.26 -17.67 -7.93
C ALA A 102 5.86 -17.77 -6.46
N THR A 103 6.85 -17.76 -5.57
CA THR A 103 6.61 -17.54 -4.14
C THR A 103 6.13 -16.09 -3.95
N TYR A 104 5.27 -15.92 -2.96
CA TYR A 104 4.71 -14.62 -2.57
C TYR A 104 5.29 -14.17 -1.24
N TYR A 105 5.84 -12.96 -1.20
CA TYR A 105 6.25 -12.31 0.04
C TYR A 105 5.94 -10.82 -0.07
N ALA A 106 5.11 -10.31 0.82
CA ALA A 106 4.79 -8.88 0.84
C ALA A 106 4.94 -8.31 2.26
N GLU A 107 5.34 -7.06 2.31
CA GLU A 107 5.42 -6.25 3.53
C GLU A 107 4.55 -5.00 3.35
N GLN A 108 3.79 -4.68 4.38
CA GLN A 108 3.15 -3.38 4.55
C GLN A 108 3.97 -2.58 5.56
N LEU A 109 4.47 -1.43 5.14
CA LEU A 109 5.38 -0.59 5.91
C LEU A 109 4.65 0.69 6.36
N PRO A 110 4.12 0.74 7.59
CA PRO A 110 3.37 1.91 8.07
C PRO A 110 4.19 3.20 8.11
N GLY A 111 5.50 3.11 8.39
CA GLY A 111 6.38 4.28 8.48
C GLY A 111 6.56 5.03 7.16
N SER A 112 6.57 4.31 6.03
CA SER A 112 6.66 4.89 4.69
C SER A 112 5.34 4.87 3.91
N ALA A 113 4.27 4.29 4.48
CA ALA A 113 2.98 4.05 3.83
C ALA A 113 3.11 3.28 2.50
N GLU A 114 3.98 2.29 2.47
CA GLU A 114 4.40 1.56 1.27
C GLU A 114 4.08 0.07 1.38
N ILE A 115 3.73 -0.54 0.26
CA ILE A 115 3.69 -1.99 0.07
C ILE A 115 4.96 -2.38 -0.69
N ARG A 116 5.73 -3.32 -0.14
CA ARG A 116 6.87 -3.95 -0.83
C ARG A 116 6.61 -5.42 -1.01
N THR A 117 6.84 -5.92 -2.20
CA THR A 117 6.58 -7.32 -2.52
C THR A 117 7.75 -7.91 -3.28
N LYS A 118 8.04 -9.17 -2.99
CA LYS A 118 9.05 -9.95 -3.69
C LYS A 118 8.40 -11.23 -4.23
N PHE A 119 8.49 -11.43 -5.52
CA PHE A 119 8.08 -12.64 -6.21
C PHE A 119 9.31 -13.38 -6.72
N THR A 120 9.39 -14.68 -6.49
CA THR A 120 10.55 -15.47 -6.90
C THR A 120 10.10 -16.78 -7.56
N THR A 121 10.59 -17.01 -8.76
CA THR A 121 10.56 -18.28 -9.46
C THR A 121 11.99 -18.82 -9.62
N PRO A 122 12.19 -20.06 -10.08
CA PRO A 122 13.53 -20.55 -10.43
C PRO A 122 14.23 -19.73 -11.52
N HIS A 123 13.48 -18.95 -12.30
CA HIS A 123 14.00 -18.27 -13.51
C HIS A 123 13.94 -16.75 -13.43
N CYS A 124 13.14 -16.17 -12.53
CA CYS A 124 12.92 -14.74 -12.45
C CYS A 124 12.66 -14.32 -11.00
N GLN A 125 13.22 -13.18 -10.61
CA GLN A 125 12.88 -12.47 -9.38
C GLN A 125 12.37 -11.08 -9.74
N LEU A 126 11.20 -10.72 -9.19
CA LEU A 126 10.63 -9.39 -9.35
C LEU A 126 10.33 -8.79 -7.98
N ASN A 127 10.77 -7.54 -7.78
CA ASN A 127 10.39 -6.71 -6.67
C ASN A 127 9.35 -5.69 -7.14
N LEU A 128 8.34 -5.46 -6.31
CA LEU A 128 7.30 -4.46 -6.53
C LEU A 128 7.23 -3.55 -5.31
N SER A 129 7.20 -2.24 -5.54
CA SER A 129 6.87 -1.23 -4.54
C SER A 129 5.63 -0.47 -4.98
N ALA A 130 4.68 -0.26 -4.07
CA ALA A 130 3.46 0.49 -4.35
C ALA A 130 3.10 1.42 -3.20
N TRP A 131 2.74 2.66 -3.52
CA TRP A 131 2.28 3.66 -2.56
C TRP A 131 1.36 4.69 -3.21
N VAL A 132 0.69 5.46 -2.37
CA VAL A 132 -0.07 6.64 -2.81
C VAL A 132 0.70 7.89 -2.40
N ALA A 133 0.90 8.82 -3.33
CA ALA A 133 1.60 10.08 -3.04
C ALA A 133 0.89 10.85 -1.91
N ALA A 134 1.65 11.38 -0.95
CA ALA A 134 1.11 12.00 0.25
C ALA A 134 0.29 13.27 -0.03
N THR A 135 0.66 14.03 -1.06
CA THR A 135 0.07 15.34 -1.38
C THR A 135 -0.70 15.35 -2.70
N ASP A 136 -0.64 14.25 -3.44
CA ASP A 136 -1.28 14.11 -4.74
C ASP A 136 -2.11 12.83 -4.82
N ASN A 137 -3.20 12.85 -5.58
CA ASN A 137 -4.01 11.66 -5.85
C ASN A 137 -3.36 10.81 -6.97
N LYS A 138 -2.11 10.40 -6.74
CA LYS A 138 -1.33 9.57 -7.65
C LYS A 138 -0.96 8.25 -6.97
N ILE A 139 -1.26 7.15 -7.64
CA ILE A 139 -0.80 5.82 -7.25
C ILE A 139 0.48 5.55 -8.03
N ILE A 140 1.53 5.17 -7.32
CA ILE A 140 2.81 4.81 -7.90
C ILE A 140 3.02 3.31 -7.68
N ILE A 141 3.37 2.61 -8.75
CA ILE A 141 3.73 1.19 -8.71
C ILE A 141 5.03 1.03 -9.49
N GLU A 142 6.06 0.61 -8.80
CA GLU A 142 7.37 0.34 -9.39
C GLU A 142 7.62 -1.16 -9.48
N LEU A 143 8.09 -1.62 -10.63
CA LEU A 143 8.45 -3.01 -10.90
C LEU A 143 9.94 -3.07 -11.24
N GLN A 144 10.69 -3.91 -10.54
CA GLN A 144 12.09 -4.16 -10.79
C GLN A 144 12.32 -5.67 -10.91
N SER A 145 12.74 -6.12 -12.09
CA SER A 145 13.01 -7.52 -12.38
C SER A 145 14.48 -7.75 -12.73
N ASP A 146 15.00 -8.92 -12.36
CA ASP A 146 16.36 -9.37 -12.73
C ASP A 146 16.41 -9.91 -14.16
N LYS A 147 15.27 -10.14 -14.81
CA LYS A 147 15.12 -10.59 -16.19
C LYS A 147 14.12 -9.72 -16.94
N ALA A 148 14.19 -9.73 -18.26
CA ALA A 148 13.14 -9.14 -19.08
C ALA A 148 11.82 -9.88 -18.85
N VAL A 149 10.76 -9.15 -18.57
CA VAL A 149 9.40 -9.66 -18.38
C VAL A 149 8.43 -8.88 -19.26
N THR A 150 7.34 -9.53 -19.66
CA THR A 150 6.25 -8.87 -20.39
C THR A 150 5.12 -8.55 -19.44
N THR A 151 4.80 -7.26 -19.30
CA THR A 151 3.76 -6.78 -18.42
C THR A 151 2.54 -6.32 -19.21
N HIS A 152 1.37 -6.89 -18.93
CA HIS A 152 0.08 -6.43 -19.44
C HIS A 152 -0.67 -5.70 -18.35
N LEU A 153 -1.09 -4.47 -18.63
CA LEU A 153 -1.82 -3.59 -17.72
C LEU A 153 -3.26 -3.42 -18.19
N ARG A 154 -4.22 -3.54 -17.27
CA ARG A 154 -5.63 -3.29 -17.53
C ARG A 154 -6.23 -2.42 -16.41
N LEU A 155 -6.60 -1.19 -16.73
CA LEU A 155 -7.47 -0.39 -15.88
C LEU A 155 -8.91 -0.82 -16.08
N TRP A 156 -9.67 -0.91 -14.99
CA TRP A 156 -11.09 -1.24 -15.02
C TRP A 156 -11.87 -0.39 -14.02
N ALA A 157 -13.12 -0.10 -14.36
CA ALA A 157 -14.08 0.54 -13.46
C ALA A 157 -14.97 -0.52 -12.83
N ALA A 158 -15.38 -0.31 -11.57
CA ALA A 158 -16.38 -1.16 -10.93
C ALA A 158 -17.77 -0.89 -11.54
N GLU A 159 -18.58 -1.94 -11.74
CA GLU A 159 -19.97 -1.86 -12.20
C GLU A 159 -20.95 -1.40 -11.09
#